data_13c718a2317722180778724546151c7d
#
_entry.id   13c718a2317722180778724546151c7d
#
_cell.length_a   1.000
_cell.length_b   1.000
_cell.length_c   1.000
_cell.angle_alpha   90.00
_cell.angle_beta   90.00
_cell.angle_gamma   90.00
#
_symmetry.space_group_name_H-M   'P 1'
#
loop_
_entity.id
_entity.type
_entity.pdbx_description
1 polymer ?
#
loop_
_entity_poly.entity_id
_entity_poly.type
_entity_poly.pdbx_seq_one_letter_code
_entity_poly.pdbx_strand_id
1 'polypeptide(L)'
;MTQLSDCLKRLSPSATLAMSQKSNEMKANGIDVINMSVGEPDFNTPDHIKEAAKKAIDDNFSRYSPVPGYVDLRKAIVEKLKNENQLEYGVTEISVSNGAKQCVCNAVLALVNPGEEVIIPAPYWVSYPEMVEIAGGKSVYIDTDLSTNFKITPEQLENAITEKTRMLILCSPSNPTGSVYSKDELEALAEVIKKHENLYVVSDEIYEHISYIGNHESIAQFPGMRERTIIINGVSKAYAMTGWRIGFLAAPEWIAKGCNKLQGQYTSGPCSVSQKAAEAAYTGSQQCVEDMRLVFERRRNLIVKLAKDIPGLEVNVPEGAFYLFPKCSSFFGKEYGKYRISNSTDFAMYLLEEGHVATVSGDAFGAPDYFRMSYATDDKTITEALNRIKVALAKLQ
;
A
#
# COMPACT_ATOMS: atom_id res chain seq x y z
N MET A 1 24.68 -4.21 29.05
CA MET A 1 23.67 -3.55 28.16
C MET A 1 23.14 -4.63 27.24
N THR A 2 21.83 -4.85 27.25
CA THR A 2 21.15 -5.73 26.29
C THR A 2 21.26 -5.05 24.92
N GLN A 3 21.93 -5.69 23.96
CA GLN A 3 22.05 -5.17 22.60
C GLN A 3 21.14 -5.97 21.66
N LEU A 4 20.26 -5.26 20.91
CA LEU A 4 19.53 -5.83 19.80
C LEU A 4 20.50 -6.15 18.64
N SER A 5 20.08 -7.03 17.71
CA SER A 5 20.84 -7.30 16.50
C SER A 5 21.05 -6.03 15.67
N ASP A 6 22.10 -5.99 14.86
CA ASP A 6 22.42 -4.81 14.05
C ASP A 6 21.33 -4.56 12.99
N CYS A 7 20.67 -5.61 12.48
CA CYS A 7 19.51 -5.47 11.62
C CYS A 7 18.40 -4.64 12.30
N LEU A 8 18.03 -4.99 13.54
CA LEU A 8 16.96 -4.27 14.26
C LEU A 8 17.33 -2.82 14.62
N LYS A 9 18.62 -2.52 14.81
CA LYS A 9 19.06 -1.15 15.07
C LYS A 9 18.90 -0.22 13.86
N ARG A 10 18.90 -0.77 12.65
CA ARG A 10 18.75 -0.01 11.40
C ARG A 10 17.29 0.23 11.02
N LEU A 11 16.35 -0.60 11.53
CA LEU A 11 14.94 -0.48 11.20
C LEU A 11 14.29 0.70 11.92
N SER A 12 13.46 1.43 11.18
CA SER A 12 12.66 2.53 11.70
C SER A 12 11.26 2.07 12.14
N PRO A 13 10.71 2.61 13.24
CA PRO A 13 9.31 2.38 13.58
C PRO A 13 8.36 2.91 12.51
N SER A 14 7.23 2.24 12.30
CA SER A 14 6.23 2.71 11.34
C SER A 14 5.60 4.04 11.77
N ALA A 15 5.83 5.11 11.02
CA ALA A 15 5.27 6.44 11.29
C ALA A 15 3.73 6.45 11.31
N THR A 16 3.08 5.65 10.46
CA THR A 16 1.62 5.49 10.45
C THR A 16 1.10 4.91 11.77
N LEU A 17 1.77 3.86 12.29
CA LEU A 17 1.38 3.25 13.57
C LEU A 17 1.66 4.20 14.75
N ALA A 18 2.77 4.90 14.75
CA ALA A 18 3.12 5.87 15.79
C ALA A 18 2.09 7.01 15.85
N MET A 19 1.68 7.56 14.69
CA MET A 19 0.66 8.60 14.64
C MET A 19 -0.72 8.08 15.12
N SER A 20 -1.09 6.87 14.74
CA SER A 20 -2.34 6.25 15.19
C SER A 20 -2.33 6.00 16.70
N GLN A 21 -1.21 5.54 17.26
CA GLN A 21 -1.06 5.35 18.70
C GLN A 21 -1.21 6.69 19.45
N LYS A 22 -0.53 7.75 18.99
CA LYS A 22 -0.64 9.08 19.59
C LYS A 22 -2.06 9.64 19.54
N SER A 23 -2.76 9.45 18.41
CA SER A 23 -4.17 9.80 18.28
C SER A 23 -5.04 9.05 19.31
N ASN A 24 -4.81 7.76 19.51
CA ASN A 24 -5.55 6.96 20.49
C ASN A 24 -5.25 7.38 21.92
N GLU A 25 -4.01 7.73 22.26
CA GLU A 25 -3.64 8.27 23.57
C GLU A 25 -4.36 9.59 23.85
N MET A 26 -4.44 10.49 22.86
CA MET A 26 -5.19 11.75 23.00
C MET A 26 -6.71 11.49 23.21
N LYS A 27 -7.30 10.55 22.46
CA LYS A 27 -8.69 10.14 22.67
C LYS A 27 -8.94 9.56 24.07
N ALA A 28 -8.03 8.73 24.58
CA ALA A 28 -8.11 8.17 25.92
C ALA A 28 -8.08 9.27 27.00
N ASN A 29 -7.43 10.41 26.72
CA ASN A 29 -7.40 11.60 27.57
C ASN A 29 -8.60 12.56 27.36
N GLY A 30 -9.64 12.14 26.62
CA GLY A 30 -10.86 12.89 26.40
C GLY A 30 -10.80 13.95 25.28
N ILE A 31 -9.74 13.95 24.46
CA ILE A 31 -9.61 14.88 23.33
C ILE A 31 -10.29 14.25 22.11
N ASP A 32 -11.20 14.99 21.48
CA ASP A 32 -11.89 14.57 20.25
C ASP A 32 -10.97 14.69 19.03
N VAL A 33 -10.23 13.63 18.73
CA VAL A 33 -9.30 13.56 17.57
C VAL A 33 -9.94 12.77 16.44
N ILE A 34 -9.93 13.35 15.23
CA ILE A 34 -10.28 12.65 13.99
C ILE A 34 -9.01 11.98 13.43
N ASN A 35 -9.08 10.65 13.24
CA ASN A 35 -7.92 9.90 12.74
C ASN A 35 -8.01 9.64 11.23
N MET A 36 -7.24 10.39 10.44
CA MET A 36 -7.07 10.21 8.99
C MET A 36 -5.69 9.60 8.64
N SER A 37 -4.97 9.04 9.62
CA SER A 37 -3.65 8.43 9.39
C SER A 37 -3.73 6.96 8.97
N VAL A 38 -4.83 6.26 9.26
CA VAL A 38 -4.97 4.81 9.08
C VAL A 38 -5.36 4.48 7.64
N GLY A 39 -4.64 3.53 7.05
CA GLY A 39 -4.91 3.03 5.70
C GLY A 39 -5.80 1.77 5.74
N GLU A 40 -7.03 1.89 6.21
CA GLU A 40 -7.98 0.78 6.40
C GLU A 40 -9.38 1.19 5.95
N PRO A 41 -10.08 0.36 5.12
CA PRO A 41 -11.49 0.59 4.81
C PRO A 41 -12.35 0.63 6.08
N ASP A 42 -13.30 1.56 6.15
CA ASP A 42 -14.25 1.69 7.26
C ASP A 42 -15.50 0.80 7.10
N PHE A 43 -15.55 0.01 6.04
CA PHE A 43 -16.61 -0.95 5.80
C PHE A 43 -16.44 -2.23 6.62
N ASN A 44 -17.55 -2.90 6.88
CA ASN A 44 -17.51 -4.26 7.38
C ASN A 44 -17.19 -5.25 6.27
N THR A 45 -16.49 -6.33 6.61
CA THR A 45 -16.35 -7.47 5.70
C THR A 45 -17.74 -7.96 5.25
N PRO A 46 -17.99 -8.17 3.95
CA PRO A 46 -19.27 -8.63 3.41
C PRO A 46 -19.80 -9.91 4.08
N ASP A 47 -21.13 -10.01 4.21
CA ASP A 47 -21.76 -11.09 4.98
C ASP A 47 -21.46 -12.48 4.43
N HIS A 48 -21.50 -12.68 3.10
CA HIS A 48 -21.19 -13.98 2.49
C HIS A 48 -19.78 -14.48 2.83
N ILE A 49 -18.82 -13.56 3.00
CA ILE A 49 -17.44 -13.87 3.40
C ILE A 49 -17.39 -14.28 4.88
N LYS A 50 -18.12 -13.55 5.75
CA LYS A 50 -18.23 -13.89 7.19
C LYS A 50 -18.90 -15.24 7.39
N GLU A 51 -19.96 -15.54 6.63
CA GLU A 51 -20.65 -16.84 6.71
C GLU A 51 -19.73 -17.99 6.27
N ALA A 52 -18.92 -17.80 5.22
CA ALA A 52 -17.91 -18.79 4.82
C ALA A 52 -16.89 -19.06 5.93
N ALA A 53 -16.47 -18.02 6.66
CA ALA A 53 -15.57 -18.17 7.80
C ALA A 53 -16.22 -18.93 8.96
N LYS A 54 -17.47 -18.61 9.31
CA LYS A 54 -18.22 -19.33 10.35
C LYS A 54 -18.35 -20.81 9.99
N LYS A 55 -18.73 -21.09 8.74
CA LYS A 55 -18.79 -22.46 8.24
C LYS A 55 -17.44 -23.17 8.33
N ALA A 56 -16.35 -22.50 8.02
CA ALA A 56 -15.01 -23.09 8.13
C ALA A 56 -14.66 -23.44 9.60
N ILE A 57 -15.12 -22.66 10.57
CA ILE A 57 -14.96 -22.98 11.99
C ILE A 57 -15.78 -24.24 12.33
N ASP A 58 -17.05 -24.30 11.92
CA ASP A 58 -17.94 -25.44 12.16
C ASP A 58 -17.43 -26.71 11.48
N ASP A 59 -16.84 -26.60 10.29
CA ASP A 59 -16.22 -27.68 9.54
C ASP A 59 -14.82 -28.09 10.07
N ASN A 60 -14.37 -27.49 11.16
CA ASN A 60 -13.08 -27.79 11.83
C ASN A 60 -11.84 -27.52 10.96
N PHE A 61 -11.80 -26.43 10.20
CA PHE A 61 -10.58 -25.93 9.54
C PHE A 61 -9.60 -25.35 10.58
N SER A 62 -9.11 -26.18 11.48
CA SER A 62 -8.29 -25.80 12.64
C SER A 62 -6.89 -26.42 12.61
N ARG A 63 -6.53 -27.16 11.56
CA ARG A 63 -5.22 -27.80 11.40
C ARG A 63 -4.30 -26.96 10.52
N TYR A 64 -3.01 -27.28 10.53
CA TYR A 64 -2.05 -26.65 9.63
C TYR A 64 -2.49 -26.74 8.18
N SER A 65 -2.49 -25.60 7.49
CA SER A 65 -2.68 -25.55 6.05
C SER A 65 -1.34 -25.77 5.31
N PRO A 66 -1.37 -26.15 4.03
CA PRO A 66 -0.17 -26.13 3.19
C PRO A 66 0.49 -24.74 3.20
N VAL A 67 1.81 -24.69 3.19
CA VAL A 67 2.56 -23.42 3.21
C VAL A 67 2.10 -22.44 2.12
N PRO A 68 1.93 -22.84 0.83
CA PRO A 68 1.44 -21.94 -0.21
C PRO A 68 -0.05 -21.62 -0.14
N GLY A 69 -0.76 -22.10 0.87
CA GLY A 69 -2.22 -22.00 0.99
C GLY A 69 -2.99 -23.15 0.37
N TYR A 70 -4.29 -23.22 0.69
CA TYR A 70 -5.18 -24.25 0.15
C TYR A 70 -5.28 -24.18 -1.38
N VAL A 71 -5.37 -25.36 -2.01
CA VAL A 71 -5.43 -25.47 -3.47
C VAL A 71 -6.67 -24.77 -4.04
N ASP A 72 -7.81 -24.85 -3.35
CA ASP A 72 -9.05 -24.22 -3.83
C ASP A 72 -8.95 -22.70 -3.84
N LEU A 73 -8.38 -22.09 -2.79
CA LEU A 73 -8.11 -20.65 -2.77
C LEU A 73 -7.13 -20.26 -3.90
N ARG A 74 -6.06 -21.04 -4.11
CA ARG A 74 -5.10 -20.74 -5.20
C ARG A 74 -5.73 -20.86 -6.59
N LYS A 75 -6.65 -21.82 -6.79
CA LYS A 75 -7.45 -21.92 -8.02
C LYS A 75 -8.37 -20.70 -8.19
N ALA A 76 -9.04 -20.26 -7.12
CA ALA A 76 -9.87 -19.05 -7.17
C ALA A 76 -9.05 -17.80 -7.54
N ILE A 77 -7.82 -17.69 -7.04
CA ILE A 77 -6.90 -16.60 -7.41
C ILE A 77 -6.47 -16.70 -8.89
N VAL A 78 -6.16 -17.90 -9.40
CA VAL A 78 -5.86 -18.13 -10.82
C VAL A 78 -7.02 -17.68 -11.70
N GLU A 79 -8.24 -18.09 -11.38
CA GLU A 79 -9.45 -17.69 -12.12
C GLU A 79 -9.68 -16.18 -12.06
N LYS A 80 -9.44 -15.54 -10.90
CA LYS A 80 -9.50 -14.09 -10.76
C LYS A 80 -8.49 -13.39 -11.68
N LEU A 81 -7.22 -13.80 -11.66
CA LEU A 81 -6.19 -13.21 -12.51
C LEU A 81 -6.50 -13.37 -14.00
N LYS A 82 -7.05 -14.53 -14.39
CA LYS A 82 -7.46 -14.77 -15.76
C LYS A 82 -8.64 -13.90 -16.20
N ASN A 83 -9.68 -13.83 -15.37
CA ASN A 83 -10.94 -13.20 -15.76
C ASN A 83 -10.90 -11.66 -15.62
N GLU A 84 -10.22 -11.15 -14.60
CA GLU A 84 -10.18 -9.71 -14.29
C GLU A 84 -8.95 -9.03 -14.88
N ASN A 85 -7.77 -9.68 -14.82
CA ASN A 85 -6.51 -9.09 -15.25
C ASN A 85 -6.01 -9.64 -16.61
N GLN A 86 -6.67 -10.66 -17.17
CA GLN A 86 -6.27 -11.34 -18.42
C GLN A 86 -4.85 -11.93 -18.35
N LEU A 87 -4.44 -12.36 -17.16
CA LEU A 87 -3.14 -12.94 -16.88
C LEU A 87 -3.28 -14.45 -16.60
N GLU A 88 -2.49 -15.26 -17.28
CA GLU A 88 -2.50 -16.71 -17.13
C GLU A 88 -1.39 -17.17 -16.18
N TYR A 89 -1.78 -17.73 -15.03
CA TYR A 89 -0.90 -18.36 -14.04
C TYR A 89 -1.35 -19.77 -13.72
N GLY A 90 -0.40 -20.64 -13.38
CA GLY A 90 -0.66 -21.95 -12.81
C GLY A 90 -0.82 -21.90 -11.29
N VAL A 91 -1.51 -22.91 -10.72
CA VAL A 91 -1.68 -23.01 -9.25
C VAL A 91 -0.35 -23.06 -8.49
N THR A 92 0.72 -23.59 -9.11
CA THR A 92 2.07 -23.66 -8.52
C THR A 92 2.79 -22.31 -8.50
N GLU A 93 2.29 -21.35 -9.25
CA GLU A 93 2.80 -19.98 -9.34
C GLU A 93 2.14 -19.02 -8.34
N ILE A 94 1.15 -19.51 -7.57
CA ILE A 94 0.45 -18.75 -6.54
C ILE A 94 0.92 -19.17 -5.15
N SER A 95 1.24 -18.19 -4.32
CA SER A 95 1.52 -18.38 -2.90
C SER A 95 0.70 -17.42 -2.04
N VAL A 96 -0.03 -17.96 -1.08
CA VAL A 96 -0.86 -17.19 -0.12
C VAL A 96 -0.06 -16.96 1.15
N SER A 97 -0.10 -15.73 1.67
CA SER A 97 0.67 -15.30 2.84
C SER A 97 -0.21 -14.51 3.84
N ASN A 98 0.34 -14.20 5.02
CA ASN A 98 -0.32 -13.40 6.05
C ASN A 98 -0.44 -11.92 5.65
N GLY A 99 -1.21 -11.65 4.60
CA GLY A 99 -1.41 -10.35 3.96
C GLY A 99 -0.35 -10.04 2.91
N ALA A 100 -0.66 -9.09 2.02
CA ALA A 100 0.22 -8.61 0.97
C ALA A 100 1.60 -8.15 1.52
N LYS A 101 1.65 -7.59 2.74
CA LYS A 101 2.90 -7.21 3.41
C LYS A 101 3.90 -8.36 3.47
N GLN A 102 3.46 -9.57 3.88
CA GLN A 102 4.35 -10.72 3.92
C GLN A 102 4.75 -11.17 2.50
N CYS A 103 3.86 -11.06 1.52
CA CYS A 103 4.20 -11.37 0.13
C CYS A 103 5.35 -10.50 -0.41
N VAL A 104 5.28 -9.17 -0.18
CA VAL A 104 6.38 -8.25 -0.55
C VAL A 104 7.66 -8.63 0.16
N CYS A 105 7.60 -8.83 1.48
CA CYS A 105 8.76 -9.21 2.28
C CYS A 105 9.39 -10.53 1.78
N ASN A 106 8.57 -11.55 1.51
CA ASN A 106 9.04 -12.82 0.97
C ASN A 106 9.71 -12.65 -0.40
N ALA A 107 9.15 -11.81 -1.29
CA ALA A 107 9.73 -11.55 -2.61
C ALA A 107 11.10 -10.85 -2.51
N VAL A 108 11.21 -9.83 -1.67
CA VAL A 108 12.47 -9.11 -1.43
C VAL A 108 13.51 -10.06 -0.84
N LEU A 109 13.20 -10.79 0.23
CA LEU A 109 14.10 -11.73 0.87
C LEU A 109 14.50 -12.93 0.00
N ALA A 110 13.66 -13.32 -0.96
CA ALA A 110 13.94 -14.44 -1.86
C ALA A 110 14.86 -14.04 -3.03
N LEU A 111 14.88 -12.76 -3.42
CA LEU A 111 15.53 -12.31 -4.65
C LEU A 111 16.70 -11.34 -4.42
N VAL A 112 16.72 -10.61 -3.31
CA VAL A 112 17.73 -9.57 -3.04
C VAL A 112 18.80 -10.10 -2.09
N ASN A 113 20.05 -10.05 -2.53
CA ASN A 113 21.20 -10.35 -1.70
C ASN A 113 21.74 -9.09 -0.99
N PRO A 114 22.50 -9.25 0.11
CA PRO A 114 23.16 -8.12 0.76
C PRO A 114 23.98 -7.28 -0.23
N GLY A 115 23.75 -5.97 -0.24
CA GLY A 115 24.43 -5.01 -1.10
C GLY A 115 23.86 -4.85 -2.50
N GLU A 116 22.89 -5.68 -2.92
CA GLU A 116 22.13 -5.44 -4.16
C GLU A 116 21.15 -4.27 -3.99
N GLU A 117 20.79 -3.63 -5.09
CA GLU A 117 19.99 -2.41 -5.11
C GLU A 117 18.54 -2.72 -5.48
N VAL A 118 17.62 -2.05 -4.76
CA VAL A 118 16.18 -2.08 -5.03
C VAL A 118 15.71 -0.66 -5.32
N ILE A 119 15.22 -0.43 -6.53
CA ILE A 119 14.65 0.86 -6.94
C ILE A 119 13.25 0.99 -6.35
N ILE A 120 13.01 2.12 -5.70
CA ILE A 120 11.73 2.46 -5.06
C ILE A 120 11.35 3.88 -5.48
N PRO A 121 10.34 4.05 -6.37
CA PRO A 121 9.78 5.37 -6.66
C PRO A 121 9.25 6.04 -5.39
N ALA A 122 9.65 7.27 -5.14
CA ALA A 122 9.15 8.09 -4.04
C ALA A 122 8.11 9.09 -4.59
N PRO A 123 6.97 9.27 -3.91
CA PRO A 123 6.58 8.72 -2.61
C PRO A 123 6.24 7.23 -2.63
N TYR A 124 6.59 6.52 -1.58
CA TYR A 124 6.45 5.07 -1.45
C TYR A 124 5.73 4.67 -0.16
N TRP A 125 5.20 3.45 -0.10
CA TRP A 125 4.69 2.90 1.16
C TRP A 125 5.84 2.67 2.15
N VAL A 126 5.67 3.20 3.35
CA VAL A 126 6.68 3.27 4.42
C VAL A 126 7.41 1.94 4.75
N SER A 127 6.84 0.81 4.36
CA SER A 127 7.44 -0.50 4.68
C SER A 127 8.37 -1.03 3.61
N TYR A 128 8.41 -0.47 2.39
CA TYR A 128 9.30 -1.00 1.34
C TYR A 128 10.78 -0.86 1.69
N PRO A 129 11.28 0.32 2.11
CA PRO A 129 12.68 0.47 2.50
C PRO A 129 13.08 -0.46 3.64
N GLU A 130 12.21 -0.65 4.63
CA GLU A 130 12.46 -1.51 5.79
C GLU A 130 12.59 -2.98 5.37
N MET A 131 11.82 -3.45 4.37
CA MET A 131 11.94 -4.80 3.85
C MET A 131 13.26 -5.01 3.08
N VAL A 132 13.70 -4.00 2.34
CA VAL A 132 15.01 -4.01 1.67
C VAL A 132 16.14 -4.04 2.69
N GLU A 133 16.04 -3.25 3.76
CA GLU A 133 17.01 -3.23 4.86
C GLU A 133 17.10 -4.59 5.59
N ILE A 134 15.94 -5.26 5.82
CA ILE A 134 15.91 -6.62 6.40
C ILE A 134 16.69 -7.62 5.53
N ALA A 135 16.59 -7.49 4.20
CA ALA A 135 17.36 -8.34 3.27
C ALA A 135 18.84 -7.97 3.19
N GLY A 136 19.25 -6.84 3.78
CA GLY A 136 20.60 -6.29 3.63
C GLY A 136 20.84 -5.63 2.27
N GLY A 137 19.79 -5.38 1.50
CA GLY A 137 19.83 -4.65 0.24
C GLY A 137 19.96 -3.14 0.47
N LYS A 138 20.09 -2.40 -0.62
CA LYS A 138 20.18 -0.94 -0.64
C LYS A 138 19.01 -0.35 -1.40
N SER A 139 18.23 0.51 -0.78
CA SER A 139 17.16 1.27 -1.45
C SER A 139 17.77 2.37 -2.32
N VAL A 140 17.32 2.46 -3.58
CA VAL A 140 17.63 3.53 -4.54
C VAL A 140 16.32 4.25 -4.86
N TYR A 141 16.23 5.52 -4.49
CA TYR A 141 15.00 6.28 -4.66
C TYR A 141 14.99 7.05 -5.97
N ILE A 142 13.82 7.10 -6.62
CA ILE A 142 13.53 8.00 -7.73
C ILE A 142 12.47 8.97 -7.24
N ASP A 143 12.87 10.21 -7.02
CA ASP A 143 11.97 11.25 -6.55
C ASP A 143 10.98 11.66 -7.64
N THR A 144 9.72 11.81 -7.26
CA THR A 144 8.64 12.30 -8.09
C THR A 144 7.79 13.34 -7.35
N ASP A 145 7.00 14.10 -8.07
CA ASP A 145 6.17 15.15 -7.50
C ASP A 145 4.82 15.32 -8.23
N LEU A 146 4.10 16.38 -7.89
CA LEU A 146 2.80 16.71 -8.50
C LEU A 146 2.90 16.92 -10.03
N SER A 147 4.04 17.38 -10.56
CA SER A 147 4.19 17.66 -11.98
C SER A 147 4.12 16.41 -12.86
N THR A 148 4.55 15.27 -12.30
CA THR A 148 4.48 13.95 -12.95
C THR A 148 3.34 13.08 -12.38
N ASN A 149 2.44 13.66 -11.60
CA ASN A 149 1.42 12.93 -10.85
C ASN A 149 2.03 11.79 -10.01
N PHE A 150 3.22 12.03 -9.43
CA PHE A 150 3.99 11.08 -8.63
C PHE A 150 4.34 9.77 -9.34
N LYS A 151 4.56 9.81 -10.66
CA LYS A 151 4.95 8.65 -11.48
C LYS A 151 6.34 8.84 -12.03
N ILE A 152 7.14 7.79 -12.09
CA ILE A 152 8.46 7.79 -12.70
C ILE A 152 8.35 7.73 -14.23
N THR A 153 9.32 8.31 -14.90
CA THR A 153 9.48 8.20 -16.36
C THR A 153 10.44 7.08 -16.73
N PRO A 154 10.38 6.57 -17.98
CA PRO A 154 11.34 5.59 -18.48
C PRO A 154 12.80 6.08 -18.37
N GLU A 155 13.04 7.36 -18.61
CA GLU A 155 14.37 7.96 -18.50
C GLU A 155 14.88 7.96 -17.06
N GLN A 156 14.03 8.33 -16.10
CA GLN A 156 14.39 8.28 -14.68
C GLN A 156 14.71 6.84 -14.23
N LEU A 157 13.94 5.86 -14.72
CA LEU A 157 14.21 4.45 -14.43
C LEU A 157 15.54 3.98 -15.02
N GLU A 158 15.80 4.25 -16.31
CA GLU A 158 17.04 3.88 -16.99
C GLU A 158 18.28 4.46 -16.25
N ASN A 159 18.20 5.73 -15.83
CA ASN A 159 19.28 6.42 -15.12
C ASN A 159 19.52 5.87 -13.70
N ALA A 160 18.53 5.25 -13.07
CA ALA A 160 18.64 4.68 -11.73
C ALA A 160 19.18 3.24 -11.72
N ILE A 161 19.15 2.55 -12.86
CA ILE A 161 19.60 1.16 -12.97
C ILE A 161 21.13 1.10 -13.01
N THR A 162 21.70 0.20 -12.19
CA THR A 162 23.12 -0.12 -12.16
C THR A 162 23.32 -1.63 -12.30
N GLU A 163 24.56 -2.08 -12.39
CA GLU A 163 24.88 -3.52 -12.38
C GLU A 163 24.46 -4.24 -11.10
N LYS A 164 24.21 -3.49 -10.01
CA LYS A 164 23.75 -4.02 -8.72
C LYS A 164 22.22 -4.03 -8.59
N THR A 165 21.52 -3.41 -9.52
CA THR A 165 20.06 -3.29 -9.46
C THR A 165 19.42 -4.67 -9.66
N ARG A 166 18.70 -5.12 -8.65
CA ARG A 166 18.04 -6.42 -8.63
C ARG A 166 16.54 -6.35 -8.76
N MET A 167 15.94 -5.27 -8.24
CA MET A 167 14.49 -5.18 -8.13
C MET A 167 13.99 -3.75 -8.30
N LEU A 168 12.81 -3.61 -8.91
CA LEU A 168 11.97 -2.42 -8.88
C LEU A 168 10.69 -2.75 -8.09
N ILE A 169 10.30 -1.91 -7.16
CA ILE A 169 8.99 -2.02 -6.47
C ILE A 169 8.07 -0.94 -7.00
N LEU A 170 7.01 -1.33 -7.70
CA LEU A 170 5.93 -0.46 -8.16
C LEU A 170 4.67 -0.68 -7.33
N CYS A 171 3.93 0.39 -7.04
CA CYS A 171 2.62 0.32 -6.40
C CYS A 171 1.62 1.12 -7.24
N SER A 172 0.63 0.43 -7.82
CA SER A 172 -0.43 1.05 -8.62
C SER A 172 -1.75 0.31 -8.42
N PRO A 173 -2.80 1.00 -7.97
CA PRO A 173 -2.87 2.36 -7.44
C PRO A 173 -1.98 2.61 -6.22
N SER A 174 -1.39 3.80 -6.11
CA SER A 174 -0.33 4.08 -5.15
C SER A 174 -0.83 4.40 -3.74
N ASN A 175 -0.12 3.95 -2.74
CA ASN A 175 -0.08 4.50 -1.39
C ASN A 175 1.30 5.18 -1.21
N PRO A 176 1.38 6.51 -1.05
CA PRO A 176 0.36 7.40 -0.46
C PRO A 176 -0.45 8.27 -1.44
N THR A 177 -0.18 8.29 -2.73
CA THR A 177 -0.61 9.35 -3.64
C THR A 177 -1.98 9.12 -4.31
N GLY A 178 -2.41 7.87 -4.41
CA GLY A 178 -3.58 7.49 -5.21
C GLY A 178 -3.35 7.58 -6.71
N SER A 179 -2.13 7.78 -7.17
CA SER A 179 -1.78 7.80 -8.59
C SER A 179 -1.87 6.41 -9.20
N VAL A 180 -2.25 6.35 -10.47
CA VAL A 180 -2.39 5.11 -11.23
C VAL A 180 -1.56 5.21 -12.52
N TYR A 181 -0.75 4.21 -12.78
CA TYR A 181 -0.04 4.12 -14.06
C TYR A 181 -1.00 3.67 -15.16
N SER A 182 -1.00 4.38 -16.28
CA SER A 182 -1.72 3.99 -17.48
C SER A 182 -1.02 2.83 -18.19
N LYS A 183 -1.72 2.21 -19.13
CA LYS A 183 -1.16 1.13 -19.97
C LYS A 183 0.10 1.57 -20.68
N ASP A 184 0.05 2.75 -21.33
CA ASP A 184 1.18 3.29 -22.13
C ASP A 184 2.40 3.60 -21.25
N GLU A 185 2.17 4.14 -20.03
CA GLU A 185 3.24 4.39 -19.04
C GLU A 185 3.89 3.08 -18.56
N LEU A 186 3.09 2.05 -18.26
CA LEU A 186 3.61 0.74 -17.88
C LEU A 186 4.34 0.05 -19.02
N GLU A 187 3.86 0.15 -20.26
CA GLU A 187 4.53 -0.37 -21.45
C GLU A 187 5.90 0.28 -21.65
N ALA A 188 5.97 1.60 -21.51
CA ALA A 188 7.22 2.33 -21.63
C ALA A 188 8.24 1.94 -20.53
N LEU A 189 7.80 1.71 -19.30
CA LEU A 189 8.66 1.17 -18.23
C LEU A 189 9.08 -0.27 -18.53
N ALA A 190 8.18 -1.11 -19.04
CA ALA A 190 8.49 -2.49 -19.41
C ALA A 190 9.59 -2.56 -20.50
N GLU A 191 9.59 -1.64 -21.48
CA GLU A 191 10.63 -1.57 -22.50
C GLU A 191 12.03 -1.25 -21.90
N VAL A 192 12.08 -0.47 -20.83
CA VAL A 192 13.33 -0.24 -20.10
C VAL A 192 13.74 -1.51 -19.36
N ILE A 193 12.84 -2.09 -18.58
CA ILE A 193 13.12 -3.25 -17.72
C ILE A 193 13.61 -4.46 -18.54
N LYS A 194 13.06 -4.67 -19.73
CA LYS A 194 13.42 -5.81 -20.60
C LYS A 194 14.89 -5.79 -21.05
N LYS A 195 15.54 -4.63 -21.08
CA LYS A 195 16.97 -4.50 -21.44
C LYS A 195 17.89 -5.07 -20.33
N HIS A 196 17.37 -5.27 -19.11
CA HIS A 196 18.13 -5.68 -17.94
C HIS A 196 17.67 -7.06 -17.46
N GLU A 197 18.41 -8.12 -17.82
CA GLU A 197 18.01 -9.51 -17.61
C GLU A 197 17.80 -9.87 -16.12
N ASN A 198 18.56 -9.25 -15.23
CA ASN A 198 18.55 -9.52 -13.79
C ASN A 198 17.59 -8.62 -12.98
N LEU A 199 16.84 -7.74 -13.65
CA LEU A 199 15.89 -6.84 -13.00
C LEU A 199 14.52 -7.50 -12.88
N TYR A 200 14.05 -7.67 -11.65
CA TYR A 200 12.73 -8.18 -11.30
C TYR A 200 11.82 -7.04 -10.85
N VAL A 201 10.50 -7.23 -10.98
CA VAL A 201 9.52 -6.24 -10.57
C VAL A 201 8.61 -6.84 -9.51
N VAL A 202 8.51 -6.19 -8.36
CA VAL A 202 7.38 -6.37 -7.43
C VAL A 202 6.32 -5.36 -7.83
N SER A 203 5.18 -5.85 -8.34
CA SER A 203 4.02 -5.04 -8.67
C SER A 203 2.99 -5.17 -7.56
N ASP A 204 2.95 -4.18 -6.66
CA ASP A 204 1.98 -4.14 -5.56
C ASP A 204 0.66 -3.56 -6.06
N GLU A 205 -0.29 -4.44 -6.31
CA GLU A 205 -1.60 -4.17 -6.92
C GLU A 205 -2.74 -4.28 -5.91
N ILE A 206 -2.44 -4.15 -4.60
CA ILE A 206 -3.40 -4.36 -3.51
C ILE A 206 -4.63 -3.42 -3.59
N TYR A 207 -4.53 -2.32 -4.33
CA TYR A 207 -5.62 -1.36 -4.53
C TYR A 207 -6.28 -1.49 -5.91
N GLU A 208 -6.03 -2.53 -6.70
CA GLU A 208 -6.53 -2.65 -8.08
C GLU A 208 -8.04 -2.40 -8.22
N HIS A 209 -8.86 -2.90 -7.29
CA HIS A 209 -10.31 -2.72 -7.30
C HIS A 209 -10.77 -1.33 -6.81
N ILE A 210 -9.86 -0.51 -6.29
CA ILE A 210 -10.14 0.86 -5.89
C ILE A 210 -9.48 1.79 -6.91
N SER A 211 -9.88 1.66 -8.17
CA SER A 211 -9.52 2.52 -9.29
C SER A 211 -10.75 3.32 -9.72
N TYR A 212 -10.54 4.61 -10.03
CA TYR A 212 -11.60 5.54 -10.44
C TYR A 212 -11.52 5.90 -11.93
N ILE A 213 -10.53 5.35 -12.65
CA ILE A 213 -10.26 5.70 -14.06
C ILE A 213 -10.43 4.50 -15.01
N GLY A 214 -11.07 3.43 -14.56
CA GLY A 214 -11.33 2.25 -15.38
C GLY A 214 -10.64 0.99 -14.84
N ASN A 215 -10.38 0.05 -15.76
CA ASN A 215 -9.76 -1.23 -15.40
C ASN A 215 -8.32 -1.04 -14.92
N HIS A 216 -7.90 -1.92 -14.04
CA HIS A 216 -6.52 -2.00 -13.59
C HIS A 216 -5.61 -2.53 -14.71
N GLU A 217 -4.46 -1.90 -14.87
CA GLU A 217 -3.41 -2.35 -15.78
C GLU A 217 -2.24 -2.91 -14.96
N SER A 218 -1.77 -4.10 -15.32
CA SER A 218 -0.62 -4.74 -14.69
C SER A 218 0.60 -4.71 -15.61
N ILE A 219 1.77 -4.43 -15.07
CA ILE A 219 3.01 -4.50 -15.84
C ILE A 219 3.32 -5.93 -16.33
N ALA A 220 2.77 -6.95 -15.68
CA ALA A 220 2.93 -8.34 -16.05
C ALA A 220 2.28 -8.70 -17.41
N GLN A 221 1.36 -7.86 -17.93
CA GLN A 221 0.66 -8.11 -19.20
C GLN A 221 1.53 -7.92 -20.44
N PHE A 222 2.64 -7.18 -20.32
CA PHE A 222 3.49 -6.89 -21.47
C PHE A 222 4.43 -8.06 -21.78
N PRO A 223 4.74 -8.30 -23.06
CA PRO A 223 5.62 -9.42 -23.47
C PRO A 223 6.98 -9.37 -22.75
N GLY A 224 7.41 -10.49 -22.18
CA GLY A 224 8.66 -10.62 -21.44
C GLY A 224 8.66 -10.08 -20.00
N MET A 225 7.49 -9.59 -19.53
CA MET A 225 7.39 -9.10 -18.16
C MET A 225 6.85 -10.13 -17.17
N ARG A 226 6.01 -11.07 -17.62
CA ARG A 226 5.45 -12.12 -16.76
C ARG A 226 6.53 -12.96 -16.07
N GLU A 227 7.63 -13.24 -16.77
CA GLU A 227 8.73 -14.09 -16.29
C GLU A 227 9.62 -13.40 -15.25
N ARG A 228 9.40 -12.13 -14.99
CA ARG A 228 10.17 -11.30 -14.06
C ARG A 228 9.34 -10.42 -13.13
N THR A 229 8.00 -10.56 -13.20
CA THR A 229 7.10 -9.79 -12.33
C THR A 229 6.54 -10.69 -11.23
N ILE A 230 6.55 -10.15 -10.01
CA ILE A 230 5.89 -10.69 -8.83
C ILE A 230 4.70 -9.79 -8.54
N ILE A 231 3.50 -10.22 -8.93
CA ILE A 231 2.27 -9.52 -8.58
C ILE A 231 1.98 -9.76 -7.11
N ILE A 232 1.70 -8.71 -6.37
CA ILE A 232 1.29 -8.76 -4.97
C ILE A 232 -0.14 -8.22 -4.88
N ASN A 233 -1.02 -9.00 -4.27
CA ASN A 233 -2.40 -8.59 -4.08
C ASN A 233 -3.03 -9.29 -2.86
N GLY A 234 -4.33 -9.11 -2.63
CA GLY A 234 -5.03 -9.75 -1.52
C GLY A 234 -6.40 -9.17 -1.24
N VAL A 235 -7.02 -9.67 -0.19
CA VAL A 235 -8.41 -9.32 0.15
C VAL A 235 -8.53 -8.11 1.08
N SER A 236 -7.42 -7.56 1.57
CA SER A 236 -7.40 -6.56 2.64
C SER A 236 -8.19 -5.30 2.31
N LYS A 237 -8.11 -4.81 1.05
CA LYS A 237 -8.65 -3.49 0.66
C LYS A 237 -9.99 -3.61 -0.05
N ALA A 238 -10.06 -4.42 -1.10
CA ALA A 238 -11.27 -4.60 -1.90
C ALA A 238 -12.45 -5.18 -1.10
N TYR A 239 -12.16 -6.02 -0.10
CA TYR A 239 -13.19 -6.72 0.67
C TYR A 239 -13.27 -6.30 2.14
N ALA A 240 -12.62 -5.20 2.53
CA ALA A 240 -12.56 -4.73 3.92
C ALA A 240 -12.12 -5.84 4.90
N MET A 241 -11.01 -6.51 4.57
CA MET A 241 -10.50 -7.69 5.29
C MET A 241 -9.07 -7.49 5.83
N THR A 242 -8.73 -6.29 6.28
CA THR A 242 -7.38 -5.97 6.76
C THR A 242 -6.95 -6.86 7.93
N GLY A 243 -7.86 -7.11 8.88
CA GLY A 243 -7.63 -7.94 10.07
C GLY A 243 -7.58 -9.45 9.80
N TRP A 244 -8.06 -9.93 8.64
CA TRP A 244 -8.07 -11.34 8.27
C TRP A 244 -6.70 -11.85 7.84
N ARG A 245 -5.80 -10.96 7.45
CA ARG A 245 -4.42 -11.24 7.09
C ARG A 245 -4.25 -12.24 5.94
N ILE A 246 -4.91 -12.03 4.80
CA ILE A 246 -4.73 -12.83 3.60
C ILE A 246 -4.30 -11.92 2.44
N GLY A 247 -3.17 -12.28 1.84
CA GLY A 247 -2.66 -11.76 0.58
C GLY A 247 -2.04 -12.89 -0.22
N PHE A 248 -1.72 -12.63 -1.47
CA PHE A 248 -1.05 -13.58 -2.33
C PHE A 248 0.03 -12.91 -3.18
N LEU A 249 0.98 -13.70 -3.63
CA LEU A 249 1.82 -13.39 -4.77
C LEU A 249 1.49 -14.33 -5.93
N ALA A 250 1.58 -13.79 -7.16
CA ALA A 250 1.60 -14.54 -8.40
C ALA A 250 2.93 -14.24 -9.11
N ALA A 251 3.73 -15.27 -9.38
CA ALA A 251 5.08 -15.13 -9.91
C ALA A 251 5.51 -16.40 -10.64
N PRO A 252 6.58 -16.36 -11.45
CA PRO A 252 7.19 -17.58 -11.98
C PRO A 252 7.38 -18.65 -10.90
N GLU A 253 7.13 -19.90 -11.24
CA GLU A 253 7.08 -21.00 -10.28
C GLU A 253 8.33 -21.10 -9.38
N TRP A 254 9.52 -20.84 -9.94
CA TRP A 254 10.76 -20.88 -9.17
C TRP A 254 10.82 -19.79 -8.09
N ILE A 255 10.27 -18.58 -8.36
CA ILE A 255 10.15 -17.50 -7.37
C ILE A 255 9.13 -17.88 -6.32
N ALA A 256 7.95 -18.34 -6.73
CA ALA A 256 6.90 -18.78 -5.80
C ALA A 256 7.41 -19.90 -4.86
N LYS A 257 8.16 -20.87 -5.39
CA LYS A 257 8.83 -21.92 -4.59
C LYS A 257 9.84 -21.36 -3.60
N GLY A 258 10.64 -20.36 -4.02
CA GLY A 258 11.59 -19.66 -3.14
C GLY A 258 10.87 -18.95 -1.98
N CYS A 259 9.81 -18.20 -2.29
CA CYS A 259 8.98 -17.52 -1.29
C CYS A 259 8.31 -18.53 -0.33
N ASN A 260 7.80 -19.67 -0.85
CA ASN A 260 7.21 -20.72 -0.02
C ASN A 260 8.25 -21.38 0.91
N LYS A 261 9.49 -21.60 0.43
CA LYS A 261 10.57 -22.12 1.27
C LYS A 261 10.87 -21.19 2.43
N LEU A 262 10.95 -19.89 2.17
CA LEU A 262 11.14 -18.86 3.19
C LEU A 262 9.98 -18.81 4.18
N GLN A 263 8.74 -18.69 3.67
CA GLN A 263 7.52 -18.65 4.49
C GLN A 263 7.38 -19.87 5.40
N GLY A 264 7.76 -21.05 4.93
CA GLY A 264 7.76 -22.29 5.70
C GLY A 264 8.65 -22.25 6.95
N GLN A 265 9.69 -21.41 6.95
CA GLN A 265 10.61 -21.24 8.09
C GLN A 265 10.15 -20.15 9.07
N TYR A 266 9.36 -19.18 8.60
CA TYR A 266 8.91 -18.05 9.44
C TYR A 266 7.52 -18.27 10.06
N THR A 267 6.52 -18.57 9.23
CA THR A 267 5.10 -18.53 9.65
C THR A 267 4.30 -19.78 9.29
N SER A 268 4.85 -20.68 8.46
CA SER A 268 4.07 -21.74 7.81
C SER A 268 2.92 -21.19 6.96
N GLY A 269 1.82 -21.96 6.78
CA GLY A 269 0.66 -21.51 6.02
C GLY A 269 -0.17 -20.46 6.79
N PRO A 270 -0.91 -19.60 6.08
CA PRO A 270 -1.82 -18.64 6.71
C PRO A 270 -2.99 -19.31 7.43
N CYS A 271 -3.72 -18.55 8.25
CA CYS A 271 -4.89 -19.00 8.98
C CYS A 271 -5.91 -19.70 8.07
N SER A 272 -6.27 -20.93 8.41
CA SER A 272 -7.16 -21.80 7.63
C SER A 272 -8.55 -21.19 7.42
N VAL A 273 -9.13 -20.62 8.48
CA VAL A 273 -10.44 -19.95 8.43
C VAL A 273 -10.40 -18.73 7.54
N SER A 274 -9.35 -17.90 7.66
CA SER A 274 -9.16 -16.72 6.82
C SER A 274 -9.00 -17.08 5.34
N GLN A 275 -8.36 -18.21 5.03
CA GLN A 275 -8.24 -18.68 3.66
C GLN A 275 -9.59 -19.07 3.06
N LYS A 276 -10.48 -19.74 3.82
CA LYS A 276 -11.84 -20.08 3.37
C LYS A 276 -12.71 -18.83 3.18
N ALA A 277 -12.54 -17.83 4.03
CA ALA A 277 -13.16 -16.52 3.82
C ALA A 277 -12.66 -15.83 2.54
N ALA A 278 -11.35 -15.85 2.29
CA ALA A 278 -10.76 -15.27 1.08
C ALA A 278 -11.18 -16.02 -0.20
N GLU A 279 -11.33 -17.35 -0.15
CA GLU A 279 -11.89 -18.15 -1.24
C GLU A 279 -13.30 -17.68 -1.59
N ALA A 280 -14.16 -17.48 -0.58
CA ALA A 280 -15.51 -16.95 -0.77
C ALA A 280 -15.53 -15.51 -1.29
N ALA A 281 -14.52 -14.70 -0.93
CA ALA A 281 -14.38 -13.34 -1.46
C ALA A 281 -14.14 -13.35 -2.99
N TYR A 282 -13.25 -14.20 -3.47
CA TYR A 282 -12.95 -14.28 -4.91
C TYR A 282 -14.00 -15.04 -5.73
N THR A 283 -14.69 -16.02 -5.15
CA THR A 283 -15.69 -16.82 -5.87
C THR A 283 -17.12 -16.29 -5.75
N GLY A 284 -17.36 -15.38 -4.82
CA GLY A 284 -18.67 -14.78 -4.58
C GLY A 284 -18.97 -13.60 -5.51
N SER A 285 -20.12 -12.97 -5.26
CA SER A 285 -20.52 -11.76 -6.00
C SER A 285 -19.54 -10.60 -5.73
N GLN A 286 -19.10 -9.95 -6.78
CA GLN A 286 -18.22 -8.78 -6.72
C GLN A 286 -19.00 -7.45 -6.55
N GLN A 287 -20.32 -7.48 -6.42
CA GLN A 287 -21.15 -6.28 -6.27
C GLN A 287 -20.73 -5.45 -5.04
N CYS A 288 -20.37 -6.11 -3.93
CA CYS A 288 -19.90 -5.44 -2.72
C CYS A 288 -18.61 -4.63 -2.93
N VAL A 289 -17.74 -5.09 -3.83
CA VAL A 289 -16.49 -4.39 -4.19
C VAL A 289 -16.82 -3.13 -4.98
N GLU A 290 -17.71 -3.22 -5.96
CA GLU A 290 -18.16 -2.08 -6.75
C GLU A 290 -18.91 -1.04 -5.89
N ASP A 291 -19.80 -1.49 -4.98
CA ASP A 291 -20.50 -0.61 -4.07
C ASP A 291 -19.53 0.20 -3.18
N MET A 292 -18.49 -0.44 -2.64
CA MET A 292 -17.44 0.23 -1.86
C MET A 292 -16.60 1.18 -2.72
N ARG A 293 -16.25 0.78 -3.96
CA ARG A 293 -15.51 1.63 -4.90
C ARG A 293 -16.25 2.94 -5.19
N LEU A 294 -17.55 2.85 -5.46
CA LEU A 294 -18.40 4.04 -5.72
C LEU A 294 -18.45 4.99 -4.51
N VAL A 295 -18.50 4.45 -3.29
CA VAL A 295 -18.44 5.26 -2.07
C VAL A 295 -17.08 5.93 -1.93
N PHE A 296 -15.99 5.22 -2.17
CA PHE A 296 -14.64 5.81 -2.13
C PHE A 296 -14.44 6.89 -3.21
N GLU A 297 -14.99 6.71 -4.41
CA GLU A 297 -14.93 7.72 -5.47
C GLU A 297 -15.67 9.00 -5.07
N ARG A 298 -16.87 8.88 -4.48
CA ARG A 298 -17.62 10.02 -3.94
C ARG A 298 -16.82 10.74 -2.84
N ARG A 299 -16.22 10.00 -1.90
CA ARG A 299 -15.40 10.54 -0.82
C ARG A 299 -14.12 11.21 -1.36
N ARG A 300 -13.51 10.65 -2.40
CA ARG A 300 -12.41 11.26 -3.12
C ARG A 300 -12.80 12.64 -3.65
N ASN A 301 -13.95 12.72 -4.32
CA ASN A 301 -14.45 13.98 -4.87
C ASN A 301 -14.71 15.02 -3.76
N LEU A 302 -15.28 14.58 -2.64
CA LEU A 302 -15.52 15.43 -1.48
C LEU A 302 -14.22 15.97 -0.87
N ILE A 303 -13.27 15.09 -0.52
CA ILE A 303 -12.03 15.52 0.14
C ILE A 303 -11.19 16.41 -0.77
N VAL A 304 -11.10 16.11 -2.06
CA VAL A 304 -10.38 16.94 -3.04
C VAL A 304 -10.99 18.33 -3.13
N LYS A 305 -12.33 18.44 -3.21
CA LYS A 305 -13.02 19.73 -3.21
C LYS A 305 -12.68 20.54 -1.97
N LEU A 306 -12.83 19.93 -0.78
CA LEU A 306 -12.60 20.64 0.49
C LEU A 306 -11.12 21.02 0.67
N ALA A 307 -10.17 20.16 0.27
CA ALA A 307 -8.76 20.45 0.40
C ALA A 307 -8.30 21.57 -0.56
N LYS A 308 -8.85 21.66 -1.77
CA LYS A 308 -8.59 22.77 -2.72
C LYS A 308 -9.06 24.13 -2.19
N ASP A 309 -10.04 24.16 -1.30
CA ASP A 309 -10.56 25.38 -0.66
C ASP A 309 -9.68 25.85 0.54
N ILE A 310 -8.57 25.15 0.82
CA ILE A 310 -7.61 25.53 1.89
C ILE A 310 -6.44 26.27 1.23
N PRO A 311 -6.28 27.58 1.46
CA PRO A 311 -5.16 28.33 0.90
C PRO A 311 -3.80 27.77 1.36
N GLY A 312 -2.88 27.61 0.43
CA GLY A 312 -1.54 27.08 0.69
C GLY A 312 -1.38 25.57 0.52
N LEU A 313 -2.45 24.81 0.34
CA LEU A 313 -2.34 23.41 -0.06
C LEU A 313 -2.40 23.27 -1.60
N GLU A 314 -1.47 22.53 -2.16
CA GLU A 314 -1.53 22.07 -3.55
C GLU A 314 -1.99 20.60 -3.57
N VAL A 315 -3.04 20.30 -4.34
CA VAL A 315 -3.78 19.03 -4.23
C VAL A 315 -3.85 18.34 -5.59
N ASN A 316 -3.37 17.08 -5.67
CA ASN A 316 -3.65 16.21 -6.79
C ASN A 316 -5.10 15.67 -6.74
N VAL A 317 -5.53 15.03 -7.81
CA VAL A 317 -6.78 14.27 -7.84
C VAL A 317 -6.40 12.79 -7.87
N PRO A 318 -6.55 12.05 -6.75
CA PRO A 318 -6.25 10.62 -6.73
C PRO A 318 -7.09 9.85 -7.75
N GLU A 319 -6.45 8.98 -8.51
CA GLU A 319 -7.07 8.13 -9.53
C GLU A 319 -7.43 6.75 -8.99
N GLY A 320 -6.93 6.41 -7.78
CA GLY A 320 -7.21 5.17 -7.08
C GLY A 320 -6.86 5.21 -5.61
N ALA A 321 -6.93 4.06 -4.93
CA ALA A 321 -6.77 3.91 -3.50
C ALA A 321 -7.75 4.82 -2.70
N PHE A 322 -7.44 5.16 -1.46
CA PHE A 322 -8.27 6.04 -0.63
C PHE A 322 -7.42 7.05 0.17
N TYR A 323 -6.41 7.61 -0.51
CA TYR A 323 -5.49 8.59 0.08
C TYR A 323 -5.45 9.87 -0.73
N LEU A 324 -5.33 10.99 -0.01
CA LEU A 324 -4.98 12.29 -0.55
C LEU A 324 -3.57 12.64 -0.05
N PHE A 325 -2.74 13.20 -0.94
CA PHE A 325 -1.33 13.52 -0.65
C PHE A 325 -1.01 14.97 -1.05
N PRO A 326 -1.51 15.96 -0.29
CA PRO A 326 -1.32 17.37 -0.61
C PRO A 326 0.10 17.82 -0.28
N LYS A 327 0.59 18.81 -1.06
CA LYS A 327 1.81 19.57 -0.73
C LYS A 327 1.50 20.59 0.36
N CYS A 328 2.36 20.66 1.37
CA CYS A 328 2.24 21.54 2.52
C CYS A 328 3.45 22.46 2.75
N SER A 329 4.44 22.43 1.87
CA SER A 329 5.68 23.19 2.04
C SER A 329 5.48 24.71 2.08
N SER A 330 4.35 25.25 1.59
CA SER A 330 3.99 26.67 1.71
C SER A 330 3.80 27.14 3.18
N PHE A 331 3.65 26.18 4.09
CA PHE A 331 3.53 26.47 5.53
C PHE A 331 4.87 26.39 6.27
N PHE A 332 5.94 25.97 5.61
CA PHE A 332 7.27 25.89 6.23
C PHE A 332 7.78 27.30 6.53
N GLY A 333 8.35 27.46 7.71
CA GLY A 333 8.78 28.74 8.25
C GLY A 333 7.71 29.51 9.03
N LYS A 334 6.43 29.10 8.93
CA LYS A 334 5.33 29.74 9.65
C LYS A 334 5.25 29.28 11.10
N GLU A 335 4.67 30.14 11.95
CA GLU A 335 4.60 29.94 13.39
C GLU A 335 3.20 30.24 13.95
N TYR A 336 2.84 29.56 15.03
CA TYR A 336 1.69 29.87 15.87
C TYR A 336 1.91 29.39 17.31
N GLY A 337 1.88 30.31 18.29
CA GLY A 337 2.11 29.99 19.71
C GLY A 337 3.48 29.34 19.95
N LYS A 338 3.49 28.10 20.40
CA LYS A 338 4.70 27.29 20.59
C LYS A 338 5.17 26.55 19.34
N TYR A 339 4.37 26.55 18.27
CA TYR A 339 4.63 25.77 17.07
C TYR A 339 5.42 26.59 16.04
N ARG A 340 6.44 25.95 15.47
CA ARG A 340 7.14 26.39 14.27
C ARG A 340 7.17 25.25 13.28
N ILE A 341 6.68 25.48 12.09
CA ILE A 341 6.57 24.46 11.05
C ILE A 341 7.86 24.46 10.23
N SER A 342 8.78 23.54 10.51
CA SER A 342 10.05 23.45 9.77
C SER A 342 10.04 22.38 8.67
N ASN A 343 9.13 21.41 8.76
CA ASN A 343 9.02 20.25 7.86
C ASN A 343 7.62 19.63 7.96
N SER A 344 7.36 18.57 7.19
CA SER A 344 6.06 17.89 7.20
C SER A 344 5.79 17.11 8.49
N THR A 345 6.79 16.76 9.26
CA THR A 345 6.60 16.13 10.57
C THR A 345 6.07 17.14 11.58
N ASP A 346 6.65 18.35 11.65
CA ASP A 346 6.12 19.46 12.46
C ASP A 346 4.70 19.81 12.03
N PHE A 347 4.46 19.85 10.71
CA PHE A 347 3.13 20.10 10.15
C PHE A 347 2.09 19.07 10.59
N ALA A 348 2.39 17.79 10.49
CA ALA A 348 1.48 16.70 10.91
C ALA A 348 1.24 16.74 12.43
N MET A 349 2.27 17.06 13.23
CA MET A 349 2.16 17.22 14.68
C MET A 349 1.29 18.43 15.04
N TYR A 350 1.46 19.54 14.33
CA TYR A 350 0.63 20.74 14.52
C TYR A 350 -0.85 20.44 14.21
N LEU A 351 -1.14 19.74 13.10
CA LEU A 351 -2.50 19.34 12.79
C LEU A 351 -3.11 18.42 13.84
N LEU A 352 -2.31 17.54 14.45
CA LEU A 352 -2.77 16.67 15.52
C LEU A 352 -3.07 17.44 16.81
N GLU A 353 -2.15 18.29 17.25
CA GLU A 353 -2.22 18.94 18.57
C GLU A 353 -3.15 20.16 18.56
N GLU A 354 -3.15 20.96 17.50
CA GLU A 354 -3.93 22.19 17.39
C GLU A 354 -5.22 21.99 16.59
N GLY A 355 -5.17 21.16 15.54
CA GLY A 355 -6.33 20.86 14.69
C GLY A 355 -7.14 19.65 15.16
N HIS A 356 -6.59 18.83 16.04
CA HIS A 356 -7.15 17.55 16.49
C HIS A 356 -7.47 16.61 15.29
N VAL A 357 -6.60 16.62 14.28
CA VAL A 357 -6.67 15.73 13.13
C VAL A 357 -5.33 15.01 12.94
N ALA A 358 -5.36 13.69 13.07
CA ALA A 358 -4.18 12.86 12.84
C ALA A 358 -3.99 12.60 11.34
N THR A 359 -2.83 12.99 10.81
CA THR A 359 -2.37 12.78 9.43
C THR A 359 -1.00 12.12 9.45
N VAL A 360 -0.41 11.78 8.31
CA VAL A 360 0.94 11.21 8.27
C VAL A 360 1.87 12.14 7.50
N SER A 361 3.02 12.45 8.11
CA SER A 361 4.09 13.25 7.48
C SER A 361 4.56 12.61 6.17
N GLY A 362 4.84 13.44 5.18
CA GLY A 362 5.42 13.03 3.90
C GLY A 362 6.85 12.50 4.02
N ASP A 363 7.60 12.92 5.06
CA ASP A 363 8.94 12.39 5.35
C ASP A 363 8.93 10.85 5.40
N ALA A 364 7.88 10.28 6.03
CA ALA A 364 7.73 8.83 6.15
C ALA A 364 7.58 8.10 4.80
N PHE A 365 7.19 8.82 3.76
CA PHE A 365 6.99 8.30 2.40
C PHE A 365 8.10 8.75 1.44
N GLY A 366 9.17 9.38 1.95
CA GLY A 366 10.25 9.93 1.13
C GLY A 366 9.89 11.20 0.35
N ALA A 367 8.88 11.95 0.80
CA ALA A 367 8.42 13.18 0.15
C ALA A 367 8.14 14.28 1.20
N PRO A 368 9.19 14.96 1.69
CA PRO A 368 9.13 15.86 2.85
C PRO A 368 8.23 17.09 2.66
N ASP A 369 7.90 17.47 1.43
CA ASP A 369 7.03 18.61 1.13
C ASP A 369 5.53 18.32 1.28
N TYR A 370 5.16 17.06 1.55
CA TYR A 370 3.79 16.56 1.48
C TYR A 370 3.32 15.98 2.81
N PHE A 371 2.03 15.64 2.89
CA PHE A 371 1.45 14.82 3.96
C PHE A 371 0.31 13.96 3.44
N ARG A 372 0.02 12.85 4.12
CA ARG A 372 -1.03 11.92 3.70
C ARG A 372 -2.25 12.00 4.60
N MET A 373 -3.43 12.05 3.99
CA MET A 373 -4.74 11.82 4.60
C MET A 373 -5.42 10.61 3.99
N SER A 374 -6.01 9.74 4.81
CA SER A 374 -6.92 8.69 4.35
C SER A 374 -8.35 9.21 4.36
N TYR A 375 -9.11 9.00 3.27
CA TYR A 375 -10.54 9.29 3.22
C TYR A 375 -11.41 8.04 3.35
N ALA A 376 -10.85 6.96 3.91
CA ALA A 376 -11.59 5.76 4.29
C ALA A 376 -12.37 6.00 5.60
N THR A 377 -13.29 6.96 5.59
CA THR A 377 -14.21 7.30 6.68
C THR A 377 -15.45 8.01 6.11
N ASP A 378 -16.49 8.24 6.93
CA ASP A 378 -17.74 8.84 6.46
C ASP A 378 -17.60 10.32 6.05
N ASP A 379 -18.55 10.79 5.23
CA ASP A 379 -18.56 12.13 4.64
C ASP A 379 -18.58 13.25 5.69
N LYS A 380 -19.22 13.04 6.85
CA LYS A 380 -19.28 14.04 7.93
C LYS A 380 -17.92 14.18 8.59
N THR A 381 -17.28 13.04 8.86
CA THR A 381 -15.92 12.99 9.43
C THR A 381 -14.90 13.64 8.49
N ILE A 382 -14.97 13.39 7.17
CA ILE A 382 -14.13 14.05 6.17
C ILE A 382 -14.35 15.58 6.22
N THR A 383 -15.60 16.02 6.20
CA THR A 383 -15.95 17.45 6.20
C THR A 383 -15.45 18.15 7.46
N GLU A 384 -15.66 17.55 8.62
CA GLU A 384 -15.21 18.10 9.91
C GLU A 384 -13.68 18.14 9.99
N ALA A 385 -12.99 17.09 9.54
CA ALA A 385 -11.53 17.06 9.54
C ALA A 385 -10.93 18.18 8.68
N LEU A 386 -11.43 18.37 7.46
CA LEU A 386 -10.95 19.44 6.58
C LEU A 386 -11.29 20.84 7.12
N ASN A 387 -12.42 21.02 7.79
CA ASN A 387 -12.73 22.27 8.48
C ASN A 387 -11.75 22.56 9.63
N ARG A 388 -11.44 21.55 10.47
CA ARG A 388 -10.45 21.70 11.55
C ARG A 388 -9.06 22.02 11.01
N ILE A 389 -8.64 21.35 9.95
CA ILE A 389 -7.37 21.65 9.25
C ILE A 389 -7.37 23.09 8.76
N LYS A 390 -8.43 23.53 8.06
CA LYS A 390 -8.55 24.90 7.54
C LYS A 390 -8.44 25.96 8.65
N VAL A 391 -9.15 25.74 9.76
CA VAL A 391 -9.11 26.64 10.92
C VAL A 391 -7.73 26.68 11.58
N ALA A 392 -7.09 25.52 11.75
CA ALA A 392 -5.74 25.44 12.32
C ALA A 392 -4.73 26.14 11.42
N LEU A 393 -4.73 25.87 10.10
CA LEU A 393 -3.78 26.48 9.18
C LEU A 393 -3.96 27.99 9.01
N ALA A 394 -5.16 28.53 9.18
CA ALA A 394 -5.41 29.96 9.14
C ALA A 394 -4.76 30.74 10.31
N LYS A 395 -4.34 30.07 11.39
CA LYS A 395 -3.65 30.70 12.54
C LYS A 395 -2.14 30.88 12.30
N LEU A 396 -1.57 30.13 11.34
CA LEU A 396 -0.14 30.18 11.03
C LEU A 396 0.23 31.47 10.28
N GLN A 397 1.23 32.20 10.79
CA GLN A 397 1.71 33.46 10.24
C GLN A 397 3.15 33.36 9.78
#